data_46be6c17d95baca861d3614558a731e3
#
_entry.id   46be6c17d95baca861d3614558a731e3
#
_cell.length_a   1.000
_cell.length_b   1.000
_cell.length_c   1.000
_cell.angle_alpha   90.00
_cell.angle_beta   90.00
_cell.angle_gamma   90.00
#
_symmetry.space_group_name_H-M   'P 1'
#
loop_
_entity.id
_entity.type
_entity.pdbx_description
1 polymer ?
#
loop_
_entity_poly.entity_id
_entity_poly.type
_entity_poly.pdbx_seq_one_letter_code
_entity_poly.pdbx_strand_id
1 'polypeptide(L)'
;MKLLTVCIPCYNSIMEMHKAINSCLLMKDEVEVLIVDRHSHDETLQVAKEYEEAYPETVKVITTREDVPFLKIALEHSEGLYFKILQCFDYLDQPSLVSVIETIRDFIRIQANLDVLVTDYKYVIPQEKEKRVSYKNVFPMETIFEWHNIKAFHKHFQIDLGSVIIKTST
;
A
#
# COMPACT_ATOMS: atom_id res chain seq x y z
N MET A 1 14.76 -0.68 -10.24
CA MET A 1 13.40 -1.25 -10.51
C MET A 1 12.63 -1.23 -9.20
N LYS A 2 11.49 -0.62 -9.19
CA LYS A 2 10.63 -0.58 -8.00
C LYS A 2 9.89 -1.92 -7.85
N LEU A 3 9.91 -2.47 -6.64
CA LEU A 3 9.20 -3.71 -6.32
C LEU A 3 7.76 -3.46 -5.89
N LEU A 4 7.53 -2.36 -5.17
CA LEU A 4 6.23 -2.02 -4.62
C LEU A 4 5.90 -0.56 -4.87
N THR A 5 4.75 -0.28 -5.47
CA THR A 5 4.13 1.04 -5.45
C THR A 5 3.17 1.13 -4.27
N VAL A 6 3.39 2.08 -3.37
CA VAL A 6 2.46 2.45 -2.31
C VAL A 6 1.70 3.69 -2.74
N CYS A 7 0.44 3.53 -3.09
CA CYS A 7 -0.45 4.62 -3.46
C CYS A 7 -1.08 5.23 -2.22
N ILE A 8 -0.91 6.54 -2.04
CA ILE A 8 -1.45 7.32 -0.93
C ILE A 8 -2.46 8.33 -1.49
N PRO A 9 -3.77 8.01 -1.49
CA PRO A 9 -4.79 8.98 -1.88
C PRO A 9 -4.94 10.04 -0.79
N CYS A 10 -4.83 11.30 -1.17
CA CYS A 10 -4.91 12.45 -0.27
C CYS A 10 -6.06 13.39 -0.68
N TYR A 11 -6.74 13.93 0.32
CA TYR A 11 -7.70 15.02 0.19
C TYR A 11 -7.74 15.82 1.49
N ASN A 12 -7.25 17.06 1.47
CA ASN A 12 -7.16 17.93 2.65
C ASN A 12 -6.54 17.21 3.86
N SER A 13 -5.31 16.68 3.70
CA SER A 13 -4.71 15.71 4.62
C SER A 13 -3.29 16.11 5.06
N ILE A 14 -3.03 17.40 5.25
CA ILE A 14 -1.68 17.93 5.56
C ILE A 14 -1.05 17.23 6.76
N MET A 15 -1.80 17.10 7.86
CA MET A 15 -1.24 16.61 9.12
C MET A 15 -0.95 15.11 9.09
N GLU A 16 -1.79 14.36 8.41
CA GLU A 16 -1.75 12.89 8.42
C GLU A 16 -0.72 12.32 7.43
N MET A 17 -0.59 12.95 6.25
CA MET A 17 0.20 12.42 5.14
C MET A 17 1.70 12.25 5.45
N HIS A 18 2.27 13.08 6.33
CA HIS A 18 3.68 12.99 6.70
C HIS A 18 4.05 11.62 7.26
N LYS A 19 3.20 11.07 8.14
CA LYS A 19 3.46 9.76 8.74
C LYS A 19 3.35 8.64 7.73
N ALA A 20 2.34 8.71 6.85
CA ALA A 20 2.16 7.75 5.76
C ALA A 20 3.39 7.72 4.84
N ILE A 21 3.80 8.87 4.31
CA ILE A 21 4.93 8.98 3.38
C ILE A 21 6.22 8.49 4.05
N ASN A 22 6.56 9.03 5.24
CA ASN A 22 7.81 8.68 5.94
C ASN A 22 7.90 7.19 6.27
N SER A 23 6.78 6.50 6.51
CA SER A 23 6.78 5.07 6.76
C SER A 23 7.24 4.23 5.57
N CYS A 24 7.17 4.77 4.35
CA CYS A 24 7.58 4.11 3.12
C CYS A 24 9.05 4.39 2.75
N LEU A 25 9.63 5.51 3.20
CA LEU A 25 10.94 5.98 2.76
C LEU A 25 12.13 5.11 3.22
N LEU A 26 11.95 4.24 4.21
CA LEU A 26 12.99 3.30 4.64
C LEU A 26 13.47 2.41 3.49
N MET A 27 12.57 2.02 2.60
CA MET A 27 12.85 1.13 1.47
C MET A 27 12.80 1.89 0.13
N LYS A 28 13.21 3.16 0.12
CA LYS A 28 13.11 4.09 -1.01
C LYS A 28 13.71 3.57 -2.33
N ASP A 29 14.69 2.67 -2.27
CA ASP A 29 15.32 2.12 -3.47
C ASP A 29 14.40 1.14 -4.21
N GLU A 30 13.49 0.48 -3.49
CA GLU A 30 12.60 -0.57 -4.01
C GLU A 30 11.12 -0.21 -3.91
N VAL A 31 10.78 0.80 -3.12
CA VAL A 31 9.43 1.31 -2.95
C VAL A 31 9.28 2.61 -3.74
N GLU A 32 8.20 2.71 -4.49
CA GLU A 32 7.67 3.95 -5.05
C GLU A 32 6.52 4.42 -4.15
N VAL A 33 6.50 5.70 -3.83
CA VAL A 33 5.38 6.36 -3.14
C VAL A 33 4.63 7.21 -4.16
N LEU A 34 3.43 6.80 -4.50
CA LEU A 34 2.58 7.49 -5.46
C LEU A 34 1.49 8.25 -4.70
N ILE A 35 1.65 9.56 -4.54
CA ILE A 35 0.67 10.42 -3.90
C ILE A 35 -0.35 10.83 -4.95
N VAL A 36 -1.63 10.55 -4.69
CA VAL A 36 -2.73 10.96 -5.57
C VAL A 36 -3.57 12.01 -4.86
N ASP A 37 -3.32 13.28 -5.19
CA ASP A 37 -4.10 14.39 -4.68
C ASP A 37 -5.45 14.48 -5.40
N ARG A 38 -6.53 14.40 -4.64
CA ARG A 38 -7.90 14.41 -5.13
C ARG A 38 -8.50 15.81 -5.13
N HIS A 39 -7.75 16.77 -5.67
CA HIS A 39 -8.16 18.18 -5.75
C HIS A 39 -8.30 18.84 -4.37
N SER A 40 -7.27 18.72 -3.54
CA SER A 40 -7.21 19.37 -2.23
C SER A 40 -7.31 20.91 -2.35
N HIS A 41 -7.95 21.52 -1.37
CA HIS A 41 -8.13 22.99 -1.27
C HIS A 41 -7.25 23.63 -0.20
N ASP A 42 -6.49 22.81 0.52
CA ASP A 42 -5.50 23.21 1.50
C ASP A 42 -4.06 23.04 0.95
N GLU A 43 -3.06 23.10 1.80
CA GLU A 43 -1.64 22.97 1.42
C GLU A 43 -1.21 21.51 1.16
N THR A 44 -2.12 20.51 1.15
CA THR A 44 -1.81 19.10 0.92
C THR A 44 -0.99 18.89 -0.35
N LEU A 45 -1.42 19.48 -1.47
CA LEU A 45 -0.70 19.35 -2.74
C LEU A 45 0.69 19.98 -2.69
N GLN A 46 0.84 21.13 -2.02
CA GLN A 46 2.13 21.78 -1.85
C GLN A 46 3.09 20.89 -1.07
N VAL A 47 2.65 20.36 0.08
CA VAL A 47 3.44 19.43 0.90
C VAL A 47 3.82 18.16 0.10
N ALA A 48 2.89 17.60 -0.67
CA ALA A 48 3.18 16.45 -1.54
C ALA A 48 4.32 16.78 -2.53
N LYS A 49 4.30 17.97 -3.15
CA LYS A 49 5.33 18.43 -4.08
C LYS A 49 6.70 18.63 -3.42
N GLU A 50 6.74 19.10 -2.19
CA GLU A 50 7.98 19.20 -1.41
C GLU A 50 8.61 17.81 -1.18
N TYR A 51 7.80 16.76 -0.94
CA TYR A 51 8.29 15.38 -0.87
C TYR A 51 8.79 14.86 -2.23
N GLU A 52 8.10 15.16 -3.33
CA GLU A 52 8.53 14.81 -4.68
C GLU A 52 9.89 15.45 -5.01
N GLU A 53 10.08 16.74 -4.68
CA GLU A 53 11.35 17.44 -4.88
C GLU A 53 12.49 16.88 -4.00
N ALA A 54 12.18 16.50 -2.74
CA ALA A 54 13.16 15.93 -1.82
C ALA A 54 13.53 14.48 -2.17
N TYR A 55 12.63 13.72 -2.79
CA TYR A 55 12.80 12.28 -3.11
C TYR A 55 12.36 11.96 -4.55
N PRO A 56 12.92 12.59 -5.59
CA PRO A 56 12.42 12.53 -6.97
C PRO A 56 12.42 11.12 -7.58
N GLU A 57 13.31 10.23 -7.10
CA GLU A 57 13.39 8.84 -7.55
C GLU A 57 12.42 7.90 -6.80
N THR A 58 11.70 8.43 -5.81
CA THR A 58 10.91 7.60 -4.90
C THR A 58 9.47 8.10 -4.80
N VAL A 59 9.27 9.40 -4.71
CA VAL A 59 7.96 10.02 -4.53
C VAL A 59 7.51 10.62 -5.85
N LYS A 60 6.29 10.32 -6.26
CA LYS A 60 5.60 10.93 -7.40
C LYS A 60 4.27 11.48 -6.97
N VAL A 61 3.90 12.60 -7.52
CA VAL A 61 2.63 13.28 -7.22
C VAL A 61 1.77 13.39 -8.47
N ILE A 62 0.55 12.91 -8.37
CA ILE A 62 -0.47 13.03 -9.40
C ILE A 62 -1.66 13.79 -8.82
N THR A 63 -2.21 14.67 -9.61
CA THR A 63 -3.49 15.33 -9.29
C THR A 63 -4.60 14.71 -10.11
N THR A 64 -5.74 14.46 -9.48
CA THR A 64 -6.92 13.94 -10.18
C THR A 64 -8.15 14.74 -9.80
N ARG A 65 -9.13 14.77 -10.70
CA ARG A 65 -10.44 15.35 -10.41
C ARG A 65 -11.25 14.41 -9.53
N GLU A 66 -12.20 14.95 -8.76
CA GLU A 66 -13.06 14.17 -7.86
C GLU A 66 -13.89 13.09 -8.58
N ASP A 67 -14.29 13.38 -9.83
CA ASP A 67 -15.13 12.49 -10.66
C ASP A 67 -14.36 11.32 -11.31
N VAL A 68 -13.03 11.29 -11.17
CA VAL A 68 -12.20 10.24 -11.76
C VAL A 68 -11.81 9.20 -10.71
N PRO A 69 -11.98 7.90 -10.99
CA PRO A 69 -11.55 6.85 -10.07
C PRO A 69 -10.02 6.90 -9.87
N PHE A 70 -9.58 7.36 -8.69
CA PHE A 70 -8.16 7.53 -8.38
C PHE A 70 -7.36 6.24 -8.56
N LEU A 71 -7.97 5.09 -8.27
CA LEU A 71 -7.31 3.79 -8.37
C LEU A 71 -6.87 3.48 -9.81
N LYS A 72 -7.70 3.81 -10.80
CA LYS A 72 -7.35 3.63 -12.21
C LYS A 72 -6.12 4.44 -12.57
N ILE A 73 -6.12 5.73 -12.22
CA ILE A 73 -5.00 6.64 -12.49
C ILE A 73 -3.74 6.16 -11.76
N ALA A 74 -3.88 5.76 -10.49
CA ALA A 74 -2.77 5.27 -9.71
C ALA A 74 -2.12 4.02 -10.33
N LEU A 75 -2.93 3.06 -10.79
CA LEU A 75 -2.42 1.86 -11.45
C LEU A 75 -1.73 2.17 -12.80
N GLU A 76 -2.28 3.10 -13.58
CA GLU A 76 -1.70 3.52 -14.86
C GLU A 76 -0.33 4.21 -14.70
N HIS A 77 -0.05 4.79 -13.53
CA HIS A 77 1.20 5.51 -13.25
C HIS A 77 2.14 4.75 -12.31
N SER A 78 1.74 3.57 -11.83
CA SER A 78 2.58 2.77 -10.94
C SER A 78 3.73 2.11 -11.70
N GLU A 79 4.94 2.15 -11.12
CA GLU A 79 6.14 1.52 -11.68
C GLU A 79 6.56 0.25 -10.93
N GLY A 80 5.97 0.00 -9.75
CA GLY A 80 6.25 -1.18 -8.96
C GLY A 80 5.65 -2.45 -9.56
N LEU A 81 6.34 -3.57 -9.39
CA LEU A 81 5.81 -4.90 -9.75
C LEU A 81 4.56 -5.27 -8.94
N TYR A 82 4.41 -4.68 -7.78
CA TYR A 82 3.27 -4.84 -6.88
C TYR A 82 2.70 -3.49 -6.51
N PHE A 83 1.43 -3.47 -6.16
CA PHE A 83 0.69 -2.26 -5.81
C PHE A 83 -0.06 -2.43 -4.50
N LYS A 84 -0.01 -1.41 -3.65
CA LYS A 84 -0.71 -1.32 -2.37
C LYS A 84 -1.34 0.06 -2.20
N ILE A 85 -2.55 0.11 -1.64
CA ILE A 85 -3.15 1.36 -1.15
C ILE A 85 -2.80 1.52 0.33
N LEU A 86 -2.38 2.72 0.69
CA LEU A 86 -2.19 3.17 2.07
C LEU A 86 -2.99 4.46 2.25
N GLN A 87 -3.97 4.44 3.15
CA GLN A 87 -4.73 5.66 3.44
C GLN A 87 -3.80 6.72 4.06
N CYS A 88 -4.05 8.00 3.78
CA CYS A 88 -3.18 9.09 4.24
C CYS A 88 -3.03 9.19 5.76
N PHE A 89 -3.98 8.66 6.53
CA PHE A 89 -3.94 8.62 8.00
C PHE A 89 -3.36 7.32 8.57
N ASP A 90 -3.02 6.35 7.72
CA ASP A 90 -2.37 5.11 8.09
C ASP A 90 -0.86 5.19 7.93
N TYR A 91 -0.15 4.19 8.40
CA TYR A 91 1.30 4.05 8.20
C TYR A 91 1.71 2.58 8.16
N LEU A 92 2.81 2.31 7.49
CA LEU A 92 3.39 0.98 7.44
C LEU A 92 4.32 0.77 8.63
N ASP A 93 4.20 -0.39 9.28
CA ASP A 93 5.19 -0.84 10.25
C ASP A 93 6.48 -1.19 9.50
N GLN A 94 7.59 -0.54 9.88
CA GLN A 94 8.84 -0.67 9.13
C GLN A 94 9.38 -2.11 9.04
N PRO A 95 9.45 -2.89 10.15
CA PRO A 95 9.84 -4.30 10.07
C PRO A 95 8.93 -5.13 9.14
N SER A 96 7.63 -4.84 9.14
CA SER A 96 6.66 -5.52 8.28
C SER A 96 6.87 -5.15 6.80
N LEU A 97 7.19 -3.90 6.50
CA LEU A 97 7.52 -3.47 5.14
C LEU A 97 8.77 -4.19 4.61
N VAL A 98 9.82 -4.30 5.44
CA VAL A 98 11.03 -5.05 5.08
C VAL A 98 10.67 -6.50 4.76
N SER A 99 9.89 -7.19 5.61
CA SER A 99 9.45 -8.56 5.38
C SER A 99 8.64 -8.73 4.09
N VAL A 100 7.79 -7.76 3.76
CA VAL A 100 7.03 -7.75 2.49
C VAL A 100 7.98 -7.68 1.29
N ILE A 101 8.94 -6.76 1.31
CA ILE A 101 9.90 -6.60 0.21
C ILE A 101 10.78 -7.85 0.07
N GLU A 102 11.24 -8.44 1.18
CA GLU A 102 12.00 -9.70 1.18
C GLU A 102 11.17 -10.84 0.59
N THR A 103 9.90 -10.97 0.97
CA THR A 103 8.99 -11.96 0.39
C THR A 103 8.87 -11.80 -1.12
N ILE A 104 8.65 -10.58 -1.61
CA ILE A 104 8.57 -10.30 -3.05
C ILE A 104 9.87 -10.70 -3.76
N ARG A 105 11.04 -10.35 -3.21
CA ARG A 105 12.35 -10.74 -3.76
C ARG A 105 12.53 -12.25 -3.84
N ASP A 106 12.11 -12.97 -2.80
CA ASP A 106 12.22 -14.42 -2.75
C ASP A 106 11.38 -15.08 -3.85
N PHE A 107 10.14 -14.62 -4.06
CA PHE A 107 9.30 -15.11 -5.13
C PHE A 107 9.89 -14.83 -6.52
N ILE A 108 10.45 -13.64 -6.72
CA ILE A 108 11.16 -13.30 -7.96
C ILE A 108 12.37 -14.21 -8.16
N ARG A 109 13.18 -14.43 -7.12
CA ARG A 109 14.40 -15.25 -7.18
C ARG A 109 14.11 -16.70 -7.57
N ILE A 110 13.03 -17.29 -7.02
CA ILE A 110 12.63 -18.67 -7.33
C ILE A 110 11.74 -18.76 -8.58
N GLN A 111 11.50 -17.64 -9.26
CA GLN A 111 10.63 -17.55 -10.44
C GLN A 111 9.21 -18.08 -10.21
N ALA A 112 8.73 -18.00 -8.98
CA ALA A 112 7.37 -18.39 -8.63
C ALA A 112 6.40 -17.22 -8.83
N ASN A 113 5.16 -17.54 -9.18
CA ASN A 113 4.13 -16.53 -9.32
C ASN A 113 3.49 -16.21 -7.96
N LEU A 114 3.43 -14.94 -7.64
CA LEU A 114 2.72 -14.41 -6.48
C LEU A 114 1.79 -13.29 -6.99
N ASP A 115 0.50 -13.55 -7.05
CA ASP A 115 -0.45 -12.57 -7.59
C ASP A 115 -0.98 -11.63 -6.52
N VAL A 116 -1.18 -12.14 -5.31
CA VAL A 116 -1.73 -11.40 -4.17
C VAL A 116 -0.99 -11.77 -2.89
N LEU A 117 -0.59 -10.76 -2.13
CA LEU A 117 -0.07 -10.91 -0.77
C LEU A 117 -1.06 -10.22 0.19
N VAL A 118 -1.48 -10.93 1.23
CA VAL A 118 -2.36 -10.39 2.27
C VAL A 118 -1.59 -10.26 3.57
N THR A 119 -1.61 -9.06 4.15
CA THR A 119 -0.91 -8.74 5.38
C THR A 119 -1.90 -8.52 6.54
N ASP A 120 -1.48 -8.84 7.75
CA ASP A 120 -2.18 -8.42 8.96
C ASP A 120 -2.10 -6.90 9.14
N TYR A 121 -2.99 -6.33 9.94
CA TYR A 121 -2.94 -4.92 10.32
C TYR A 121 -3.32 -4.70 11.78
N LYS A 122 -3.03 -3.51 12.29
CA LYS A 122 -3.38 -3.10 13.65
C LYS A 122 -4.19 -1.81 13.63
N TYR A 123 -5.22 -1.76 14.44
CA TYR A 123 -5.84 -0.50 14.83
C TYR A 123 -5.03 0.13 15.98
N VAL A 124 -4.62 1.37 15.79
CA VAL A 124 -3.98 2.19 16.83
C VAL A 124 -4.94 3.32 17.18
N ILE A 125 -5.74 3.11 18.22
CA ILE A 125 -6.67 4.11 18.73
C ILE A 125 -6.01 4.81 19.91
N PRO A 126 -5.88 6.16 19.89
CA PRO A 126 -5.32 6.88 21.02
C PRO A 126 -6.02 6.48 22.33
N GLN A 127 -5.24 6.20 23.37
CA GLN A 127 -5.69 5.81 24.71
C GLN A 127 -6.31 4.40 24.84
N GLU A 128 -6.38 3.61 23.78
CA GLU A 128 -6.82 2.22 23.81
C GLU A 128 -5.65 1.25 23.56
N LYS A 129 -5.84 -0.03 23.90
CA LYS A 129 -4.88 -1.07 23.55
C LYS A 129 -4.93 -1.31 22.04
N GLU A 130 -3.74 -1.46 21.41
CA GLU A 130 -3.64 -1.87 20.02
C GLU A 130 -4.46 -3.15 19.76
N LYS A 131 -5.29 -3.12 18.74
CA LYS A 131 -6.05 -4.27 18.28
C LYS A 131 -5.48 -4.78 16.97
N ARG A 132 -4.89 -5.97 17.03
CA ARG A 132 -4.40 -6.67 15.83
C ARG A 132 -5.54 -7.41 15.14
N VAL A 133 -5.67 -7.23 13.83
CA VAL A 133 -6.49 -8.05 12.96
C VAL A 133 -5.57 -9.00 12.21
N SER A 134 -5.79 -10.29 12.38
CA SER A 134 -5.00 -11.33 11.74
C SER A 134 -5.91 -12.23 10.90
N TYR A 135 -5.46 -12.52 9.69
CA TYR A 135 -6.14 -13.38 8.76
C TYR A 135 -5.76 -14.87 8.87
N LYS A 136 -4.88 -15.24 9.83
CA LYS A 136 -4.40 -16.61 10.02
C LYS A 136 -5.50 -17.67 10.17
N ASN A 137 -6.64 -17.30 10.77
CA ASN A 137 -7.77 -18.20 10.99
C ASN A 137 -8.79 -18.18 9.85
N VAL A 138 -8.54 -17.39 8.83
CA VAL A 138 -9.46 -17.13 7.73
C VAL A 138 -8.97 -17.78 6.45
N PHE A 139 -7.67 -17.79 6.24
CA PHE A 139 -7.04 -18.47 5.13
C PHE A 139 -6.67 -19.92 5.49
N PRO A 140 -6.45 -20.80 4.48
CA PRO A 140 -5.89 -22.12 4.68
C PRO A 140 -4.63 -22.06 5.57
N MET A 141 -4.35 -23.14 6.30
CA MET A 141 -3.13 -23.21 7.14
C MET A 141 -1.83 -23.14 6.32
N GLU A 142 -1.92 -23.39 5.03
CA GLU A 142 -0.85 -23.20 4.07
C GLU A 142 -0.61 -21.71 3.83
N THR A 143 0.63 -21.30 3.87
CA THR A 143 1.02 -19.89 3.67
C THR A 143 0.82 -19.45 2.21
N ILE A 144 0.84 -20.39 1.26
CA ILE A 144 0.68 -20.16 -0.17
C ILE A 144 -0.44 -21.08 -0.66
N PHE A 145 -1.45 -20.49 -1.29
CA PHE A 145 -2.59 -21.23 -1.82
C PHE A 145 -3.13 -20.55 -3.09
N GLU A 146 -3.82 -21.30 -3.91
CA GLU A 146 -4.50 -20.74 -5.07
C GLU A 146 -5.87 -20.16 -4.67
N TRP A 147 -6.27 -19.08 -5.34
CA TRP A 147 -7.51 -18.36 -5.04
C TRP A 147 -8.76 -19.24 -5.03
N HIS A 148 -8.82 -20.25 -5.89
CA HIS A 148 -9.96 -21.16 -5.95
C HIS A 148 -10.12 -22.02 -4.69
N ASN A 149 -9.07 -22.19 -3.90
CA ASN A 149 -9.10 -22.94 -2.63
C ASN A 149 -9.76 -22.14 -1.50
N ILE A 150 -9.98 -20.83 -1.68
CA ILE A 150 -10.62 -19.96 -0.69
C ILE A 150 -12.16 -20.07 -0.72
N LYS A 151 -12.76 -20.67 -1.71
CA LYS A 151 -14.23 -20.69 -1.94
C LYS A 151 -15.08 -21.23 -0.80
N ALA A 152 -14.49 -21.93 0.17
CA ALA A 152 -15.19 -22.51 1.30
C ALA A 152 -15.30 -21.60 2.53
N PHE A 153 -14.59 -20.46 2.55
CA PHE A 153 -14.46 -19.65 3.74
C PHE A 153 -15.47 -18.49 3.76
N HIS A 154 -16.51 -18.66 4.52
CA HIS A 154 -17.44 -17.67 5.11
C HIS A 154 -18.12 -16.62 4.19
N LYS A 155 -19.45 -16.62 4.21
CA LYS A 155 -20.34 -15.66 3.55
C LYS A 155 -20.18 -14.19 4.00
N HIS A 156 -19.36 -13.92 5.02
CA HIS A 156 -19.19 -12.58 5.64
C HIS A 156 -17.73 -12.15 5.78
N PHE A 157 -16.84 -12.72 4.98
CA PHE A 157 -15.44 -12.39 5.05
C PHE A 157 -15.13 -11.14 4.21
N GLN A 158 -14.54 -10.14 4.84
CA GLN A 158 -14.01 -8.95 4.17
C GLN A 158 -12.51 -8.87 4.43
N ILE A 159 -11.73 -8.70 3.37
CA ILE A 159 -10.33 -8.32 3.45
C ILE A 159 -10.29 -6.80 3.36
N ASP A 160 -9.64 -6.16 4.33
CA ASP A 160 -9.40 -4.74 4.27
C ASP A 160 -8.49 -4.40 3.09
N LEU A 161 -8.84 -3.38 2.31
CA LEU A 161 -8.08 -2.98 1.13
C LEU A 161 -6.63 -2.59 1.49
N GLY A 162 -6.44 -2.01 2.68
CA GLY A 162 -5.13 -1.72 3.23
C GLY A 162 -4.27 -2.95 3.54
N SER A 163 -4.87 -4.15 3.63
CA SER A 163 -4.15 -5.42 3.85
C SER A 163 -3.70 -6.10 2.57
N VAL A 164 -4.15 -5.64 1.41
CA VAL A 164 -3.93 -6.31 0.12
C VAL A 164 -2.79 -5.66 -0.64
N ILE A 165 -1.92 -6.51 -1.18
CA ILE A 165 -0.87 -6.14 -2.13
C ILE A 165 -1.09 -7.02 -3.37
N ILE A 166 -1.28 -6.40 -4.51
CA ILE A 166 -1.57 -7.09 -5.77
C ILE A 166 -0.41 -6.94 -6.74
N LYS A 167 -0.18 -7.96 -7.56
CA LYS A 167 0.75 -7.86 -8.68
C LYS A 167 0.18 -6.92 -9.74
N THR A 168 0.96 -5.96 -10.18
CA THR A 168 0.62 -5.14 -11.34
C THR A 168 0.78 -5.99 -12.59
N SER A 169 -0.28 -6.09 -13.39
CA SER A 169 -0.13 -6.71 -14.72
C SER A 169 0.69 -5.77 -15.60
N THR A 170 1.85 -6.19 -16.00
CA THR A 170 2.60 -5.59 -17.12
C THR A 170 1.92 -5.93 -18.43
#